data_5f790b77a09cfdae93db95cd69a51416
#
_entry.id   5f790b77a09cfdae93db95cd69a51416
#
_cell.length_a   1.000
_cell.length_b   1.000
_cell.length_c   1.000
_cell.angle_alpha   90.00
_cell.angle_beta   90.00
_cell.angle_gamma   90.00
#
_symmetry.space_group_name_H-M   'P 1'
#
loop_
_entity.id
_entity.type
_entity.pdbx_description
1 polymer ?
#
loop_
_entity_poly.entity_id
_entity_poly.type
_entity_poly.pdbx_seq_one_letter_code
_entity_poly.pdbx_strand_id
1 'polypeptide(L)'
;TNTVEVTVVNNSGMSSTKEYKVYVDKIAPEITSFDIQNKDKQKIVDLTPEKQHYNYYFQTDTQVTVNADDNAEDKGNYSGIKTIYFRAYDVVTGEEYKSSKNVSTDNDTASATFTVKANFKGELYAYAVDNVDNNGKTQHGEKKPDDLIVETQQHHNGNASVTMSRAKASYKDNSGLDLYSGNVNARVVFEDAYAGIKDAEIKVSDYRNTVTNTISVSVDNNGNITSSGNGSVTVTGTKAKNTNDNLITNIVIDYVVTDNSNNIKITTSMTDRAGN
;
A
#
# COMPACT_ATOMS: atom_id res chain seq x y z
N THR A 1 -17.28 38.97 -15.29
CA THR A 1 -17.90 39.87 -14.29
C THR A 1 -19.25 40.31 -14.83
N ASN A 2 -20.30 40.05 -14.09
CA ASN A 2 -21.65 40.58 -14.43
C ASN A 2 -21.86 41.85 -13.64
N THR A 3 -22.39 42.88 -14.30
CA THR A 3 -22.80 44.13 -13.66
C THR A 3 -24.30 44.15 -13.54
N VAL A 4 -24.80 44.37 -12.34
CA VAL A 4 -26.23 44.62 -12.06
C VAL A 4 -26.39 46.09 -11.77
N GLU A 5 -27.15 46.75 -12.59
CA GLU A 5 -27.48 48.17 -12.43
C GLU A 5 -28.86 48.29 -11.78
N VAL A 6 -28.91 49.00 -10.66
CA VAL A 6 -30.16 49.29 -9.95
C VAL A 6 -30.43 50.77 -10.03
N THR A 7 -31.52 51.13 -10.72
CA THR A 7 -31.97 52.52 -10.85
C THR A 7 -33.26 52.75 -10.05
N VAL A 8 -33.24 53.73 -9.20
CA VAL A 8 -34.42 54.17 -8.45
C VAL A 8 -34.85 55.53 -9.00
N VAL A 9 -36.13 55.68 -9.35
CA VAL A 9 -36.73 56.92 -9.84
C VAL A 9 -37.80 57.38 -8.84
N ASN A 10 -37.73 58.59 -8.43
CA ASN A 10 -38.80 59.20 -7.56
C ASN A 10 -39.95 59.73 -8.38
N ASN A 11 -41.07 60.18 -7.70
CA ASN A 11 -42.23 60.64 -8.34
C ASN A 11 -42.09 62.02 -9.10
N SER A 12 -40.98 62.71 -8.90
CA SER A 12 -40.62 63.94 -9.65
C SER A 12 -39.66 63.61 -10.85
N GLY A 13 -39.43 62.34 -11.15
CA GLY A 13 -38.61 61.90 -12.29
C GLY A 13 -37.10 61.93 -12.08
N MET A 14 -36.60 62.22 -10.86
CA MET A 14 -35.21 62.17 -10.56
C MET A 14 -34.79 60.71 -10.33
N SER A 15 -33.72 60.33 -10.94
CA SER A 15 -33.16 58.97 -10.83
C SER A 15 -31.78 58.89 -10.13
N SER A 16 -31.56 57.83 -9.45
CA SER A 16 -30.23 57.45 -8.91
C SER A 16 -29.91 56.03 -9.31
N THR A 17 -28.75 55.82 -9.87
CA THR A 17 -28.29 54.52 -10.34
C THR A 17 -27.09 54.07 -9.53
N LYS A 18 -27.06 52.79 -9.16
CA LYS A 18 -25.95 52.15 -8.50
C LYS A 18 -25.61 50.83 -9.20
N GLU A 19 -24.37 50.68 -9.54
CA GLU A 19 -23.84 49.46 -10.13
C GLU A 19 -23.31 48.52 -9.05
N TYR A 20 -23.63 47.24 -9.20
CA TYR A 20 -23.09 46.16 -8.40
C TYR A 20 -22.36 45.15 -9.32
N LYS A 21 -21.12 44.84 -9.01
CA LYS A 21 -20.39 43.79 -9.68
C LYS A 21 -20.70 42.47 -8.99
N VAL A 22 -21.17 41.51 -9.77
CA VAL A 22 -21.47 40.16 -9.30
C VAL A 22 -20.55 39.20 -10.00
N TYR A 23 -19.86 38.41 -9.22
CA TYR A 23 -19.07 37.28 -9.69
C TYR A 23 -19.90 36.01 -9.54
N VAL A 24 -19.95 35.22 -10.59
CA VAL A 24 -20.66 33.94 -10.59
C VAL A 24 -19.66 32.88 -10.98
N ASP A 25 -19.41 31.95 -10.08
CA ASP A 25 -18.67 30.78 -10.31
C ASP A 25 -19.60 29.56 -10.28
N LYS A 26 -19.53 28.72 -11.30
CA LYS A 26 -20.31 27.48 -11.45
C LYS A 26 -19.42 26.29 -11.76
N ILE A 27 -18.13 26.50 -11.71
CA ILE A 27 -17.12 25.49 -12.02
C ILE A 27 -16.74 24.85 -10.70
N ALA A 28 -16.75 23.55 -10.66
CA ALA A 28 -16.28 22.81 -9.48
C ALA A 28 -14.80 22.52 -9.63
N PRO A 29 -14.01 22.56 -8.54
CA PRO A 29 -12.59 22.29 -8.59
C PRO A 29 -12.30 20.83 -8.95
N GLU A 30 -11.17 20.61 -9.59
CA GLU A 30 -10.67 19.29 -9.99
C GLU A 30 -9.41 18.93 -9.21
N ILE A 31 -9.22 17.65 -8.90
CA ILE A 31 -7.95 17.13 -8.39
C ILE A 31 -7.02 16.90 -9.57
N THR A 32 -5.87 17.56 -9.55
CA THR A 32 -4.90 17.52 -10.65
C THR A 32 -3.81 16.48 -10.43
N SER A 33 -3.39 16.26 -9.19
CA SER A 33 -2.40 15.22 -8.86
C SER A 33 -2.39 14.81 -7.40
N PHE A 34 -1.77 13.66 -7.15
CA PHE A 34 -1.38 13.16 -5.84
C PHE A 34 0.15 13.02 -5.84
N ASP A 35 0.83 13.84 -5.06
CA ASP A 35 2.28 13.80 -4.94
C ASP A 35 2.67 13.03 -3.68
N ILE A 36 3.23 11.85 -3.86
CA ILE A 36 3.64 10.98 -2.77
C ILE A 36 5.09 11.27 -2.41
N GLN A 37 5.34 11.75 -1.19
CA GLN A 37 6.66 12.15 -0.73
C GLN A 37 7.05 11.35 0.51
N ASN A 38 8.16 10.63 0.42
CA ASN A 38 8.83 10.02 1.56
C ASN A 38 10.30 9.79 1.23
N LYS A 39 11.19 9.97 2.23
CA LYS A 39 12.64 9.75 2.06
C LYS A 39 12.97 8.29 1.75
N ASP A 40 12.20 7.36 2.34
CA ASP A 40 12.40 5.92 2.21
C ASP A 40 11.59 5.33 1.02
N LYS A 41 11.20 6.21 0.11
CA LYS A 41 10.40 5.86 -1.06
C LYS A 41 11.12 4.83 -1.93
N GLN A 42 10.57 3.66 -2.00
CA GLN A 42 11.00 2.63 -2.94
C GLN A 42 10.00 2.52 -4.09
N LYS A 43 10.43 2.90 -5.26
CA LYS A 43 9.66 2.66 -6.47
C LYS A 43 10.04 1.29 -7.01
N ILE A 44 9.05 0.45 -7.27
CA ILE A 44 9.29 -0.76 -8.06
C ILE A 44 9.60 -0.33 -9.48
N VAL A 45 10.86 -0.51 -9.86
CA VAL A 45 11.34 -0.33 -11.22
C VAL A 45 11.00 -1.59 -11.96
N ASP A 46 10.62 -1.81 -13.06
CA ASP A 46 10.58 -3.02 -13.91
C ASP A 46 9.29 -3.89 -13.91
N LEU A 47 8.17 -3.43 -13.40
CA LEU A 47 6.93 -4.11 -13.72
C LEU A 47 6.32 -3.49 -15.01
N THR A 48 5.90 -4.33 -15.94
CA THR A 48 5.13 -3.85 -17.07
C THR A 48 3.86 -3.18 -16.59
N PRO A 49 3.44 -2.02 -17.14
CA PRO A 49 2.28 -1.27 -16.66
C PRO A 49 1.00 -2.08 -16.49
N GLU A 50 0.84 -3.14 -17.27
CA GLU A 50 -0.33 -4.02 -17.27
C GLU A 50 -0.40 -4.97 -16.06
N LYS A 51 0.72 -5.12 -15.34
CA LYS A 51 0.84 -6.07 -14.21
C LYS A 51 1.06 -5.39 -12.86
N GLN A 52 1.14 -4.05 -12.85
CA GLN A 52 1.32 -3.27 -11.64
C GLN A 52 -0.01 -2.76 -11.14
N HIS A 53 -0.40 -3.19 -9.96
CA HIS A 53 -1.46 -2.53 -9.21
C HIS A 53 -0.87 -1.50 -8.24
N TYR A 54 0.24 -1.82 -7.57
CA TYR A 54 0.92 -0.93 -6.64
C TYR A 54 2.29 -0.50 -7.15
N ASN A 55 2.54 0.80 -7.16
CA ASN A 55 3.79 1.38 -7.68
C ASN A 55 4.78 1.77 -6.58
N TYR A 56 4.30 1.94 -5.35
CA TYR A 56 5.10 2.47 -4.25
C TYR A 56 4.99 1.58 -3.02
N TYR A 57 6.16 1.33 -2.42
CA TYR A 57 6.30 0.57 -1.19
C TYR A 57 7.10 1.42 -0.21
N PHE A 58 6.63 1.55 1.02
CA PHE A 58 7.22 2.37 2.05
C PHE A 58 7.34 1.60 3.35
N GLN A 59 8.45 1.79 4.04
CA GLN A 59 8.71 1.20 5.37
C GLN A 59 8.16 2.04 6.52
N THR A 60 7.80 3.30 6.25
CA THR A 60 7.35 4.25 7.27
C THR A 60 6.10 4.98 6.80
N ASP A 61 5.44 5.71 7.71
CA ASP A 61 4.37 6.64 7.36
C ASP A 61 4.77 7.48 6.16
N THR A 62 3.88 7.64 5.20
CA THR A 62 4.13 8.46 4.03
C THR A 62 3.21 9.65 3.95
N GLN A 63 3.67 10.73 3.32
CA GLN A 63 2.88 11.92 3.07
C GLN A 63 2.42 11.95 1.63
N VAL A 64 1.15 12.32 1.45
CA VAL A 64 0.50 12.49 0.15
C VAL A 64 0.04 13.93 0.06
N THR A 65 0.55 14.67 -0.91
CA THR A 65 0.08 16.01 -1.21
C THR A 65 -0.93 15.93 -2.35
N VAL A 66 -2.15 16.34 -2.07
CA VAL A 66 -3.23 16.43 -3.05
C VAL A 66 -3.24 17.85 -3.60
N ASN A 67 -3.14 17.96 -4.93
CA ASN A 67 -3.21 19.22 -5.65
C ASN A 67 -4.58 19.37 -6.31
N ALA A 68 -5.18 20.54 -6.19
CA ALA A 68 -6.47 20.85 -6.75
C ALA A 68 -6.42 22.18 -7.53
N ASP A 69 -7.27 22.28 -8.55
CA ASP A 69 -7.39 23.45 -9.43
C ASP A 69 -8.86 23.76 -9.70
N ASP A 70 -9.26 24.98 -9.40
CA ASP A 70 -10.62 25.50 -9.60
C ASP A 70 -10.82 26.12 -11.00
N ASN A 71 -9.80 26.11 -11.83
CA ASN A 71 -9.80 26.63 -13.19
C ASN A 71 -9.03 25.74 -14.18
N ALA A 72 -9.00 24.45 -13.95
CA ALA A 72 -8.17 23.46 -14.68
C ALA A 72 -8.31 23.49 -16.21
N GLU A 73 -9.42 24.03 -16.72
CA GLU A 73 -9.64 24.16 -18.17
C GLU A 73 -9.63 25.63 -18.65
N ASP A 74 -9.15 26.56 -17.83
CA ASP A 74 -9.12 28.01 -18.12
C ASP A 74 -10.47 28.57 -18.60
N LYS A 75 -11.56 28.13 -17.95
CA LYS A 75 -12.94 28.42 -18.35
C LYS A 75 -13.49 29.75 -17.83
N GLY A 76 -12.70 30.52 -17.10
CA GLY A 76 -13.07 31.85 -16.72
C GLY A 76 -13.08 32.17 -15.24
N ASN A 77 -14.24 32.45 -14.64
CA ASN A 77 -14.30 32.90 -13.25
C ASN A 77 -14.21 31.68 -12.30
N TYR A 78 -13.29 31.71 -11.40
CA TYR A 78 -13.13 30.78 -10.28
C TYR A 78 -13.29 31.54 -8.96
N SER A 79 -13.70 30.87 -7.92
CA SER A 79 -13.82 31.41 -6.57
C SER A 79 -12.66 31.05 -5.64
N GLY A 80 -11.82 30.14 -6.10
CA GLY A 80 -10.71 29.57 -5.33
C GLY A 80 -11.15 28.43 -4.42
N ILE A 81 -10.17 27.70 -3.89
CA ILE A 81 -10.40 26.44 -3.19
C ILE A 81 -10.59 26.67 -1.69
N LYS A 82 -11.68 26.15 -1.13
CA LYS A 82 -12.04 26.22 0.28
C LYS A 82 -11.50 25.04 1.06
N THR A 83 -11.77 23.82 0.59
CA THR A 83 -11.42 22.60 1.33
C THR A 83 -11.03 21.47 0.39
N ILE A 84 -9.98 20.76 0.74
CA ILE A 84 -9.56 19.51 0.09
C ILE A 84 -9.91 18.35 1.03
N TYR A 85 -10.65 17.37 0.51
CA TYR A 85 -11.02 16.13 1.18
C TYR A 85 -10.20 14.99 0.66
N PHE A 86 -9.78 14.11 1.56
CA PHE A 86 -8.93 12.97 1.27
C PHE A 86 -9.51 11.71 1.90
N ARG A 87 -9.42 10.59 1.19
CA ARG A 87 -9.79 9.27 1.65
C ARG A 87 -8.74 8.26 1.21
N ALA A 88 -8.29 7.43 2.15
CA ALA A 88 -7.48 6.25 1.87
C ALA A 88 -8.29 5.01 2.26
N TYR A 89 -8.41 4.05 1.35
CA TYR A 89 -9.13 2.80 1.55
C TYR A 89 -8.15 1.64 1.61
N ASP A 90 -8.10 0.95 2.75
CA ASP A 90 -7.24 -0.23 2.96
C ASP A 90 -7.93 -1.49 2.42
N VAL A 91 -7.35 -2.12 1.41
CA VAL A 91 -7.92 -3.31 0.75
C VAL A 91 -7.73 -4.59 1.55
N VAL A 92 -6.84 -4.60 2.56
CA VAL A 92 -6.61 -5.75 3.43
C VAL A 92 -7.63 -5.79 4.56
N THR A 93 -7.84 -4.65 5.21
CA THR A 93 -8.76 -4.53 6.36
C THR A 93 -10.18 -4.12 5.96
N GLY A 94 -10.35 -3.46 4.83
CA GLY A 94 -11.60 -2.83 4.41
C GLY A 94 -11.88 -1.51 5.12
N GLU A 95 -10.92 -0.97 5.86
CA GLU A 95 -11.09 0.28 6.62
C GLU A 95 -10.86 1.50 5.74
N GLU A 96 -11.58 2.58 6.03
CA GLU A 96 -11.42 3.87 5.39
C GLU A 96 -10.86 4.91 6.37
N TYR A 97 -9.77 5.54 5.99
CA TYR A 97 -9.30 6.75 6.61
C TYR A 97 -9.81 7.96 5.83
N LYS A 98 -10.50 8.89 6.51
CA LYS A 98 -11.02 10.13 5.94
C LYS A 98 -10.42 11.33 6.65
N SER A 99 -10.03 12.34 5.89
CA SER A 99 -9.50 13.59 6.41
C SER A 99 -9.85 14.75 5.49
N SER A 100 -9.77 15.97 5.99
CA SER A 100 -9.95 17.18 5.19
C SER A 100 -9.04 18.30 5.71
N LYS A 101 -8.67 19.20 4.82
CA LYS A 101 -7.97 20.43 5.16
C LYS A 101 -8.65 21.64 4.53
N ASN A 102 -8.95 22.60 5.37
CA ASN A 102 -9.39 23.93 4.93
C ASN A 102 -8.16 24.68 4.43
N VAL A 103 -8.15 25.08 3.18
CA VAL A 103 -7.09 25.86 2.53
C VAL A 103 -7.49 27.30 2.31
N SER A 104 -8.81 27.58 2.13
CA SER A 104 -9.45 28.91 2.03
C SER A 104 -8.59 29.92 1.26
N THR A 105 -8.32 29.64 0.03
CA THR A 105 -7.53 30.49 -0.86
C THR A 105 -8.41 31.07 -1.98
N ASP A 106 -8.14 32.31 -2.36
CA ASP A 106 -8.74 32.95 -3.53
C ASP A 106 -7.99 32.61 -4.85
N ASN A 107 -6.89 31.86 -4.74
CA ASN A 107 -6.18 31.35 -5.91
C ASN A 107 -6.96 30.20 -6.55
N ASP A 108 -6.77 30.05 -7.85
CA ASP A 108 -7.32 28.92 -8.61
C ASP A 108 -6.78 27.57 -8.19
N THR A 109 -5.57 27.53 -7.67
CA THR A 109 -4.89 26.30 -7.23
C THR A 109 -4.64 26.25 -5.74
N ALA A 110 -4.71 25.07 -5.16
CA ALA A 110 -4.33 24.80 -3.78
C ALA A 110 -3.79 23.39 -3.59
N SER A 111 -3.08 23.20 -2.49
CA SER A 111 -2.52 21.89 -2.11
C SER A 111 -2.79 21.60 -0.64
N ALA A 112 -2.99 20.34 -0.32
CA ALA A 112 -3.08 19.86 1.06
C ALA A 112 -2.32 18.54 1.23
N THR A 113 -1.52 18.44 2.28
CA THR A 113 -0.74 17.22 2.57
C THR A 113 -1.42 16.41 3.66
N PHE A 114 -1.59 15.12 3.41
CA PHE A 114 -2.17 14.14 4.32
C PHE A 114 -1.14 13.06 4.64
N THR A 115 -1.25 12.44 5.82
CA THR A 115 -0.36 11.34 6.21
C THR A 115 -1.10 10.02 6.08
N VAL A 116 -0.57 9.11 5.29
CA VAL A 116 -0.99 7.70 5.26
C VAL A 116 -0.10 6.95 6.26
N LYS A 117 -0.76 6.35 7.24
CA LYS A 117 -0.08 5.62 8.31
C LYS A 117 0.46 4.29 7.82
N ALA A 118 1.47 3.80 8.52
CA ALA A 118 2.00 2.47 8.33
C ALA A 118 0.93 1.38 8.45
N ASN A 119 1.17 0.23 7.84
CA ASN A 119 0.24 -0.90 7.75
C ASN A 119 -1.02 -0.57 6.95
N PHE A 120 -0.80 -0.01 5.80
CA PHE A 120 -1.81 0.32 4.81
C PHE A 120 -1.40 -0.31 3.46
N LYS A 121 -2.36 -0.93 2.82
CA LYS A 121 -2.28 -1.34 1.42
C LYS A 121 -3.57 -0.91 0.75
N GLY A 122 -3.50 0.02 -0.19
CA GLY A 122 -4.74 0.49 -0.72
C GLY A 122 -4.73 1.63 -1.70
N GLU A 123 -5.89 2.22 -1.81
CA GLU A 123 -6.27 3.18 -2.82
C GLU A 123 -6.52 4.55 -2.20
N LEU A 124 -6.13 5.59 -2.93
CA LEU A 124 -6.26 6.98 -2.53
C LEU A 124 -7.35 7.68 -3.35
N TYR A 125 -8.16 8.50 -2.67
CA TYR A 125 -9.22 9.28 -3.27
C TYR A 125 -9.21 10.70 -2.73
N ALA A 126 -9.57 11.67 -3.55
CA ALA A 126 -9.74 13.04 -3.12
C ALA A 126 -10.81 13.77 -3.93
N TYR A 127 -11.35 14.83 -3.35
CA TYR A 127 -12.12 15.85 -4.03
C TYR A 127 -11.92 17.19 -3.33
N ALA A 128 -12.24 18.27 -4.02
CA ALA A 128 -12.15 19.60 -3.46
C ALA A 128 -13.51 20.34 -3.54
N VAL A 129 -13.66 21.34 -2.71
CA VAL A 129 -14.81 22.25 -2.66
C VAL A 129 -14.28 23.68 -2.75
N ASP A 130 -14.88 24.52 -3.58
CA ASP A 130 -14.52 25.91 -3.74
C ASP A 130 -15.15 26.85 -2.69
N ASN A 131 -14.85 28.13 -2.78
CA ASN A 131 -15.35 29.13 -1.84
C ASN A 131 -16.85 29.48 -1.99
N VAL A 132 -17.50 29.04 -3.07
CA VAL A 132 -18.94 29.18 -3.29
C VAL A 132 -19.69 27.84 -3.21
N ASP A 133 -19.05 26.85 -2.64
CA ASP A 133 -19.58 25.51 -2.35
C ASP A 133 -19.91 24.65 -3.59
N ASN A 134 -19.26 24.88 -4.74
CA ASN A 134 -19.26 23.90 -5.80
C ASN A 134 -18.38 22.70 -5.40
N ASN A 135 -18.93 21.50 -5.55
CA ASN A 135 -18.25 20.27 -5.17
C ASN A 135 -17.61 19.61 -6.39
N GLY A 136 -16.31 19.41 -6.34
CA GLY A 136 -15.58 18.61 -7.31
C GLY A 136 -15.98 17.14 -7.26
N LYS A 137 -15.78 16.44 -8.35
CA LYS A 137 -15.98 14.98 -8.39
C LYS A 137 -14.88 14.32 -7.58
N THR A 138 -15.24 13.27 -6.83
CA THR A 138 -14.26 12.41 -6.21
C THR A 138 -13.40 11.78 -7.30
N GLN A 139 -12.12 12.08 -7.26
CA GLN A 139 -11.15 11.45 -8.13
C GLN A 139 -10.46 10.33 -7.37
N HIS A 140 -10.45 9.17 -7.96
CA HIS A 140 -9.56 8.09 -7.61
C HIS A 140 -8.23 8.38 -8.28
N GLY A 141 -7.16 8.04 -7.62
CA GLY A 141 -5.86 8.01 -8.26
C GLY A 141 -5.82 6.94 -9.36
N GLU A 142 -6.62 7.12 -10.39
CA GLU A 142 -6.68 6.20 -11.55
C GLU A 142 -5.38 6.22 -12.36
N LYS A 143 -4.57 7.23 -12.14
CA LYS A 143 -3.22 7.25 -12.67
C LYS A 143 -2.36 6.52 -11.65
N LYS A 144 -2.05 5.29 -11.95
CA LYS A 144 -1.18 4.37 -11.23
C LYS A 144 0.10 4.91 -10.54
N PRO A 145 0.35 6.06 -10.08
CA PRO A 145 1.26 6.36 -9.00
C PRO A 145 0.60 6.44 -7.63
N ASP A 146 -0.69 6.29 -7.53
CA ASP A 146 -1.44 6.72 -6.36
C ASP A 146 -1.88 5.57 -5.44
N ASP A 147 -1.76 4.34 -5.93
CA ASP A 147 -1.94 3.15 -5.12
C ASP A 147 -0.62 2.84 -4.40
N LEU A 148 -0.67 2.70 -3.11
CA LEU A 148 0.52 2.51 -2.31
C LEU A 148 0.36 1.44 -1.23
N ILE A 149 1.51 0.87 -0.86
CA ILE A 149 1.65 0.00 0.30
C ILE A 149 2.57 0.71 1.29
N VAL A 150 2.11 0.83 2.52
CA VAL A 150 2.90 1.34 3.64
C VAL A 150 2.99 0.26 4.70
N GLU A 151 4.16 -0.32 4.86
CA GLU A 151 4.38 -1.42 5.78
C GLU A 151 5.61 -1.17 6.66
N THR A 152 5.49 -1.42 7.95
CA THR A 152 6.58 -1.29 8.91
C THR A 152 6.99 -2.64 9.46
N GLN A 153 8.23 -2.74 9.90
CA GLN A 153 8.76 -3.94 10.57
C GLN A 153 7.91 -4.46 11.73
N GLN A 154 7.13 -3.62 12.39
CA GLN A 154 6.30 -4.02 13.52
C GLN A 154 5.13 -4.96 13.13
N HIS A 155 4.67 -4.87 11.90
CA HIS A 155 3.65 -5.77 11.35
C HIS A 155 4.20 -6.79 10.39
N HIS A 156 5.48 -6.70 10.13
CA HIS A 156 6.25 -7.65 9.37
C HIS A 156 6.61 -8.85 10.24
N ASN A 157 5.65 -9.37 10.95
CA ASN A 157 5.70 -10.73 11.44
C ASN A 157 5.24 -11.62 10.29
N GLY A 158 6.10 -11.72 9.27
CA GLY A 158 6.06 -12.91 8.47
C GLY A 158 6.08 -14.07 9.44
N ASN A 159 4.93 -14.64 9.69
CA ASN A 159 4.79 -15.79 10.56
C ASN A 159 5.47 -16.95 9.85
N ALA A 160 6.74 -17.16 10.16
CA ALA A 160 7.36 -18.44 9.82
C ALA A 160 6.92 -19.45 10.88
N SER A 161 5.96 -20.26 10.56
CA SER A 161 5.61 -21.41 11.38
C SER A 161 6.35 -22.65 10.89
N VAL A 162 6.97 -23.39 11.79
CA VAL A 162 7.63 -24.65 11.49
C VAL A 162 6.83 -25.79 12.12
N THR A 163 6.30 -26.67 11.27
CA THR A 163 5.61 -27.87 11.73
C THR A 163 6.41 -29.09 11.32
N MET A 164 6.76 -29.93 12.29
CA MET A 164 7.38 -31.23 12.04
C MET A 164 6.29 -32.29 12.00
N SER A 165 6.20 -33.01 10.89
CA SER A 165 5.22 -34.08 10.73
C SER A 165 5.90 -35.41 10.54
N ARG A 166 5.87 -36.21 11.58
CA ARG A 166 5.90 -37.64 11.47
C ARG A 166 4.81 -38.23 12.33
N ALA A 167 4.29 -39.36 11.92
CA ALA A 167 3.15 -40.00 12.55
C ALA A 167 3.39 -40.37 14.01
N LYS A 168 4.64 -40.67 14.43
CA LYS A 168 4.98 -41.00 15.82
C LYS A 168 6.50 -40.95 16.03
N ALA A 169 6.95 -40.39 17.14
CA ALA A 169 8.31 -40.58 17.62
C ALA A 169 8.54 -42.06 17.96
N SER A 170 9.71 -42.58 17.56
CA SER A 170 10.07 -43.98 17.84
C SER A 170 10.58 -44.18 19.27
N TYR A 171 11.11 -43.09 19.86
CA TYR A 171 11.70 -43.10 21.19
C TYR A 171 11.81 -41.69 21.75
N LYS A 172 11.84 -41.52 23.06
CA LYS A 172 12.25 -40.29 23.74
C LYS A 172 13.57 -40.47 24.43
N ASP A 173 14.49 -39.54 24.26
CA ASP A 173 15.73 -39.54 25.01
C ASP A 173 15.55 -39.19 26.48
N ASN A 174 16.62 -39.22 27.28
CA ASN A 174 16.60 -38.90 28.70
C ASN A 174 16.25 -37.44 29.01
N SER A 175 16.29 -36.53 28.01
CA SER A 175 15.88 -35.11 28.10
C SER A 175 14.44 -34.91 27.63
N GLY A 176 13.76 -35.96 27.19
CA GLY A 176 12.38 -35.92 26.71
C GLY A 176 12.22 -35.52 25.25
N LEU A 177 13.31 -35.40 24.48
CA LEU A 177 13.27 -35.11 23.05
C LEU A 177 12.80 -36.33 22.26
N ASP A 178 11.95 -36.09 21.29
CA ASP A 178 11.44 -37.11 20.38
C ASP A 178 12.48 -37.50 19.35
N LEU A 179 12.82 -38.81 19.30
CA LEU A 179 13.73 -39.40 18.33
C LEU A 179 12.95 -40.16 17.27
N TYR A 180 13.28 -39.92 16.03
CA TYR A 180 12.63 -40.52 14.86
C TYR A 180 13.56 -41.52 14.14
N SER A 181 13.01 -42.65 13.76
CA SER A 181 13.77 -43.72 13.03
C SER A 181 13.62 -43.57 11.52
N GLY A 182 13.62 -42.38 10.99
CA GLY A 182 13.52 -42.13 9.54
C GLY A 182 13.25 -40.68 9.26
N ASN A 183 13.01 -40.36 8.00
CA ASN A 183 12.83 -38.97 7.54
C ASN A 183 11.71 -38.28 8.27
N VAL A 184 11.92 -36.99 8.59
CA VAL A 184 10.92 -36.12 9.16
C VAL A 184 10.60 -35.02 8.14
N ASN A 185 9.32 -34.77 7.92
CA ASN A 185 8.91 -33.70 7.04
C ASN A 185 8.79 -32.40 7.88
N ALA A 186 9.53 -31.39 7.48
CA ALA A 186 9.39 -30.04 8.00
C ALA A 186 8.59 -29.21 7.02
N ARG A 187 7.50 -28.62 7.50
CA ARG A 187 6.71 -27.66 6.77
C ARG A 187 6.93 -26.28 7.35
N VAL A 188 7.45 -25.37 6.54
CA VAL A 188 7.66 -23.96 6.90
C VAL A 188 6.73 -23.12 6.09
N VAL A 189 5.97 -22.26 6.76
CA VAL A 189 5.00 -21.33 6.13
C VAL A 189 5.45 -19.93 6.42
N PHE A 190 5.58 -19.11 5.38
CA PHE A 190 5.83 -17.70 5.43
C PHE A 190 4.58 -16.94 4.95
N GLU A 191 4.20 -15.89 5.65
CA GLU A 191 3.02 -15.11 5.32
C GLU A 191 3.30 -13.61 5.39
N ASP A 192 2.81 -12.87 4.41
CA ASP A 192 2.85 -11.42 4.33
C ASP A 192 1.65 -10.92 3.52
N ALA A 193 0.74 -10.23 4.18
CA ALA A 193 -0.52 -9.79 3.58
C ALA A 193 -0.41 -8.44 2.85
N TYR A 194 0.60 -7.63 3.16
CA TYR A 194 0.71 -6.25 2.67
C TYR A 194 1.63 -6.14 1.46
N ALA A 195 2.94 -6.05 1.67
CA ALA A 195 3.89 -5.87 0.58
C ALA A 195 4.17 -7.16 -0.22
N GLY A 196 3.89 -8.30 0.38
CA GLY A 196 4.15 -9.60 -0.21
C GLY A 196 5.61 -10.00 -0.13
N ILE A 197 5.84 -11.30 -0.15
CA ILE A 197 7.15 -11.92 0.05
C ILE A 197 8.02 -11.70 -1.19
N LYS A 198 9.23 -11.20 -0.99
CA LYS A 198 10.26 -11.06 -2.01
C LYS A 198 11.23 -12.22 -1.96
N ASP A 199 11.79 -12.49 -0.78
CA ASP A 199 12.73 -13.57 -0.55
C ASP A 199 12.37 -14.30 0.74
N ALA A 200 12.57 -15.62 0.78
CA ALA A 200 12.43 -16.44 1.97
C ALA A 200 13.57 -17.44 2.04
N GLU A 201 14.05 -17.73 3.24
CA GLU A 201 15.15 -18.66 3.44
C GLU A 201 14.90 -19.53 4.66
N ILE A 202 15.24 -20.80 4.56
CA ILE A 202 15.40 -21.71 5.70
C ILE A 202 16.84 -22.22 5.77
N LYS A 203 17.42 -22.21 6.96
CA LYS A 203 18.71 -22.85 7.27
C LYS A 203 18.50 -24.01 8.19
N VAL A 204 18.97 -25.16 7.77
CA VAL A 204 18.97 -26.37 8.56
C VAL A 204 20.36 -26.54 9.17
N SER A 205 20.44 -26.67 10.48
CA SER A 205 21.70 -26.82 11.22
C SER A 205 21.66 -28.09 12.05
N ASP A 206 22.85 -28.69 12.22
CA ASP A 206 23.06 -29.80 13.12
C ASP A 206 23.15 -29.38 14.61
N TYR A 207 23.37 -30.31 15.50
CA TYR A 207 23.51 -30.07 16.94
C TYR A 207 24.69 -29.16 17.32
N ARG A 208 25.68 -28.99 16.43
CA ARG A 208 26.83 -28.10 16.61
C ARG A 208 26.55 -26.68 16.09
N ASN A 209 25.32 -26.42 15.63
CA ASN A 209 24.93 -25.22 14.93
C ASN A 209 25.64 -24.99 13.59
N THR A 210 26.18 -26.07 13.00
CA THR A 210 26.73 -26.03 11.64
C THR A 210 25.58 -26.11 10.65
N VAL A 211 25.50 -25.13 9.74
CA VAL A 211 24.50 -25.17 8.68
C VAL A 211 24.81 -26.30 7.72
N THR A 212 23.93 -27.28 7.63
CA THR A 212 24.04 -28.45 6.75
C THR A 212 23.33 -28.27 5.44
N ASN A 213 22.26 -27.40 5.42
CA ASN A 213 21.54 -27.05 4.21
C ASN A 213 20.95 -25.66 4.32
N THR A 214 20.85 -24.99 3.18
CA THR A 214 20.13 -23.71 3.01
C THR A 214 19.19 -23.87 1.83
N ILE A 215 17.91 -23.56 2.05
CA ILE A 215 16.91 -23.48 0.98
C ILE A 215 16.54 -22.01 0.86
N SER A 216 16.82 -21.43 -0.29
CA SER A 216 16.48 -20.05 -0.60
C SER A 216 15.38 -20.02 -1.64
N VAL A 217 14.43 -19.13 -1.45
CA VAL A 217 13.29 -18.89 -2.36
C VAL A 217 13.26 -17.42 -2.70
N SER A 218 13.17 -17.13 -3.98
CA SER A 218 13.02 -15.75 -4.48
C SER A 218 11.78 -15.64 -5.36
N VAL A 219 11.10 -14.52 -5.24
CA VAL A 219 9.91 -14.16 -6.01
C VAL A 219 10.25 -12.97 -6.90
N ASP A 220 10.17 -13.18 -8.21
CA ASP A 220 10.39 -12.10 -9.17
C ASP A 220 9.20 -11.12 -9.22
N ASN A 221 9.35 -10.05 -9.99
CA ASN A 221 8.33 -9.03 -10.12
C ASN A 221 7.05 -9.50 -10.84
N ASN A 222 7.09 -10.66 -11.51
CA ASN A 222 5.93 -11.28 -12.14
C ASN A 222 5.21 -12.27 -11.20
N GLY A 223 5.71 -12.45 -9.97
CA GLY A 223 5.21 -13.45 -9.03
C GLY A 223 5.68 -14.88 -9.35
N ASN A 224 6.72 -15.04 -10.19
CA ASN A 224 7.32 -16.34 -10.41
C ASN A 224 8.25 -16.68 -9.25
N ILE A 225 8.18 -17.93 -8.81
CA ILE A 225 8.95 -18.42 -7.68
C ILE A 225 10.08 -19.27 -8.20
N THR A 226 11.27 -18.97 -7.72
CA THR A 226 12.47 -19.80 -7.91
C THR A 226 12.98 -20.27 -6.56
N SER A 227 13.50 -21.49 -6.51
CA SER A 227 14.09 -22.03 -5.29
C SER A 227 15.42 -22.73 -5.57
N SER A 228 16.30 -22.68 -4.58
CA SER A 228 17.58 -23.40 -4.57
C SER A 228 17.79 -24.09 -3.22
N GLY A 229 18.54 -25.15 -3.18
CA GLY A 229 18.84 -25.94 -1.99
C GLY A 229 18.98 -27.42 -2.30
N ASN A 230 19.49 -28.18 -1.36
CA ASN A 230 19.70 -29.62 -1.52
C ASN A 230 18.55 -30.41 -0.88
N GLY A 231 18.31 -31.62 -1.40
CA GLY A 231 17.33 -32.55 -0.86
C GLY A 231 15.97 -32.48 -1.52
N SER A 232 14.98 -33.15 -0.93
CA SER A 232 13.61 -33.15 -1.41
C SER A 232 12.89 -31.90 -0.85
N VAL A 233 12.73 -30.89 -1.70
CA VAL A 233 12.11 -29.61 -1.38
C VAL A 233 10.96 -29.37 -2.33
N THR A 234 9.80 -29.06 -1.79
CA THR A 234 8.65 -28.56 -2.57
C THR A 234 8.32 -27.16 -2.09
N VAL A 235 8.24 -26.20 -3.01
CA VAL A 235 7.88 -24.82 -2.73
C VAL A 235 6.57 -24.49 -3.42
N THR A 236 5.64 -23.97 -2.67
CA THR A 236 4.34 -23.51 -3.18
C THR A 236 4.10 -22.09 -2.73
N GLY A 237 3.74 -21.21 -3.67
CA GLY A 237 3.36 -19.85 -3.39
C GLY A 237 1.88 -19.59 -3.67
N THR A 238 1.29 -18.72 -2.90
CA THR A 238 -0.11 -18.29 -3.07
C THR A 238 -0.15 -16.78 -3.27
N LYS A 239 -0.85 -16.35 -4.32
CA LYS A 239 -1.10 -14.94 -4.60
C LYS A 239 -2.13 -14.36 -3.64
N ALA A 240 -2.08 -13.05 -3.44
CA ALA A 240 -3.09 -12.32 -2.72
C ALA A 240 -4.50 -12.58 -3.30
N LYS A 241 -5.48 -12.76 -2.43
CA LYS A 241 -6.88 -12.91 -2.85
C LYS A 241 -7.47 -11.54 -3.15
N ASN A 242 -8.33 -11.51 -4.19
CA ASN A 242 -9.10 -10.31 -4.57
C ASN A 242 -8.28 -9.09 -5.01
N THR A 243 -7.03 -9.29 -5.39
CA THR A 243 -6.19 -8.23 -5.93
C THR A 243 -5.72 -8.62 -7.34
N ASN A 244 -5.58 -7.66 -8.22
CA ASN A 244 -5.03 -7.86 -9.57
C ASN A 244 -3.49 -7.82 -9.57
N ASP A 245 -2.88 -7.80 -8.38
CA ASP A 245 -1.44 -7.78 -8.23
C ASP A 245 -0.84 -9.20 -8.34
N ASN A 246 0.46 -9.26 -8.61
CA ASN A 246 1.22 -10.49 -8.65
C ASN A 246 1.95 -10.77 -7.33
N LEU A 247 1.50 -10.17 -6.23
CA LEU A 247 2.13 -10.35 -4.92
C LEU A 247 1.91 -11.76 -4.41
N ILE A 248 2.99 -12.40 -4.01
CA ILE A 248 2.95 -13.67 -3.30
C ILE A 248 2.85 -13.36 -1.80
N THR A 249 1.73 -13.69 -1.21
CA THR A 249 1.44 -13.42 0.21
C THR A 249 1.66 -14.61 1.12
N ASN A 250 1.85 -15.79 0.54
CA ASN A 250 2.14 -17.00 1.30
C ASN A 250 3.13 -17.87 0.53
N ILE A 251 4.17 -18.35 1.21
CA ILE A 251 5.11 -19.35 0.69
C ILE A 251 5.16 -20.52 1.67
N VAL A 252 4.93 -21.71 1.14
CA VAL A 252 5.08 -22.95 1.89
C VAL A 252 6.30 -23.70 1.36
N ILE A 253 7.21 -24.04 2.25
CA ILE A 253 8.37 -24.90 1.97
C ILE A 253 8.18 -26.22 2.70
N ASP A 254 7.97 -27.30 1.96
CA ASP A 254 7.98 -28.64 2.49
C ASP A 254 9.37 -29.24 2.24
N TYR A 255 10.08 -29.56 3.31
CA TYR A 255 11.45 -30.07 3.30
C TYR A 255 11.53 -31.40 4.03
N VAL A 256 12.18 -32.39 3.41
CA VAL A 256 12.43 -33.67 4.04
C VAL A 256 13.80 -33.65 4.74
N VAL A 257 13.76 -33.71 6.06
CA VAL A 257 14.96 -33.82 6.89
C VAL A 257 15.48 -35.22 6.83
N THR A 258 16.64 -35.41 6.19
CA THR A 258 17.32 -36.72 6.03
C THR A 258 18.54 -36.84 6.92
N ASP A 259 18.96 -35.78 7.59
CA ASP A 259 20.18 -35.75 8.38
C ASP A 259 20.06 -36.66 9.60
N ASN A 260 21.05 -37.52 9.76
CA ASN A 260 21.17 -38.38 10.93
C ASN A 260 21.91 -37.64 12.06
N SER A 261 21.20 -36.69 12.71
CA SER A 261 21.78 -35.82 13.74
C SER A 261 20.80 -35.60 14.89
N ASN A 262 21.36 -35.30 16.06
CA ASN A 262 20.58 -34.82 17.21
C ASN A 262 20.33 -33.34 17.07
N ASN A 263 19.19 -32.85 17.58
CA ASN A 263 18.89 -31.43 17.66
C ASN A 263 19.00 -30.66 16.34
N ILE A 264 18.34 -31.15 15.30
CA ILE A 264 18.26 -30.39 14.06
C ILE A 264 17.48 -29.12 14.34
N LYS A 265 18.08 -27.99 13.97
CA LYS A 265 17.47 -26.65 14.10
C LYS A 265 17.14 -26.10 12.73
N ILE A 266 15.92 -25.63 12.56
CA ILE A 266 15.50 -24.87 11.39
C ILE A 266 15.36 -23.42 11.81
N THR A 267 16.11 -22.54 11.15
CA THR A 267 15.97 -21.08 11.28
C THR A 267 15.37 -20.51 10.00
N THR A 268 14.57 -19.50 10.13
CA THR A 268 13.83 -18.89 9.04
C THR A 268 14.13 -17.40 8.95
N SER A 269 14.19 -16.89 7.72
CA SER A 269 14.23 -15.46 7.45
C SER A 269 13.44 -15.18 6.19
N MET A 270 12.87 -13.98 6.09
CA MET A 270 12.26 -13.53 4.87
C MET A 270 12.44 -12.01 4.71
N THR A 271 12.25 -11.56 3.50
CA THR A 271 12.25 -10.13 3.14
C THR A 271 11.02 -9.85 2.29
N ASP A 272 10.34 -8.76 2.57
CA ASP A 272 9.21 -8.31 1.77
C ASP A 272 9.64 -7.36 0.64
N ARG A 273 8.66 -6.86 -0.11
CA ARG A 273 8.89 -5.90 -1.20
C ARG A 273 9.04 -4.46 -0.71
N ALA A 274 8.68 -4.15 0.54
CA ALA A 274 8.97 -2.87 1.17
C ALA A 274 10.42 -2.80 1.70
N GLY A 275 11.12 -3.95 1.75
CA GLY A 275 12.51 -4.07 2.19
C GLY A 275 12.66 -4.30 3.69
N ASN A 276 11.59 -4.77 4.36
CA ASN A 276 11.66 -5.20 5.76
C ASN A 276 12.26 -6.61 5.87
#